data_48ff3c7dee561ac69bc8aa24f18332be
#
_entry.id   48ff3c7dee561ac69bc8aa24f18332be
#
_cell.length_a   1.000
_cell.length_b   1.000
_cell.length_c   1.000
_cell.angle_alpha   90.00
_cell.angle_beta   90.00
_cell.angle_gamma   90.00
#
_symmetry.space_group_name_H-M   'P 1'
#
loop_
_entity.id
_entity.type
_entity.pdbx_description
1 polymer ?
#
loop_
_entity_poly.entity_id
_entity_poly.type
_entity_poly.pdbx_seq_one_letter_code
_entity_poly.pdbx_strand_id
1 'polypeptide(L)'
;MGFSDLGCYGSEIATPNLDQLARNGLRFTQFYNTARCWPTRAALMTGYYAQQVRRDGIPGLGGGGRGVRQQWARLLPDFLTPHGYRCYHSGKWHIDGKILPAGFDRSLNMRNQGNFFSSRGNFLDDMPVNPADEKPGYYSTTATADHAIDCLREHAGEYADRPFFHYIAFIAPHFPLHALPEDIAKYRDRYLAGWDDLREERCARQIKLGIHDTLLSKLEPEVGPPYHFPDSLEKLGPGEVNRPFPWVELTDEQRRFQATKMAIHAAMIDRMDQEIGRVIKQLRAMRVFRNTLILFASDNGASAEIMVRDGGHDPQAPAGSAASYLCLGPGFSSAANTPFRRHKTWVHEGGTSTPLVVHWPGGIKGRGELRQTPAHVIDIAPTILAALDLQKPATWAGQPIPAAPGKSLLPAFAEDIVIERDFLWWMHQGNRAIRVGNWKLVAAKGDPWELYDLERDRAESDDLAESQPEKVKELEAIWTRQLEQTSELVGQSAAKPGKD
;
A
#
# COMPACT_ATOMS: atom_id res chain seq x y z
N MET A 1 2.02 1.89 -5.56
CA MET A 1 2.98 0.96 -6.19
C MET A 1 2.26 -0.34 -6.42
N GLY A 2 2.35 -0.89 -7.62
CA GLY A 2 1.67 -2.12 -8.00
C GLY A 2 2.45 -3.38 -7.63
N PHE A 3 1.84 -4.54 -7.89
CA PHE A 3 2.39 -5.85 -7.55
C PHE A 3 3.72 -6.15 -8.26
N SER A 4 3.88 -5.71 -9.51
CA SER A 4 5.05 -5.98 -10.34
C SER A 4 6.10 -4.87 -10.34
N ASP A 5 6.04 -3.87 -9.45
CA ASP A 5 6.93 -2.70 -9.52
C ASP A 5 8.31 -2.90 -8.86
N LEU A 6 8.57 -4.03 -8.21
CA LEU A 6 9.89 -4.35 -7.62
C LEU A 6 10.66 -5.36 -8.48
N GLY A 7 11.98 -5.25 -8.55
CA GLY A 7 12.83 -6.21 -9.25
C GLY A 7 12.60 -7.65 -8.79
N CYS A 8 12.53 -7.88 -7.48
CA CYS A 8 12.21 -9.18 -6.90
C CYS A 8 10.77 -9.67 -7.14
N TYR A 9 9.89 -8.84 -7.73
CA TYR A 9 8.55 -9.19 -8.23
C TYR A 9 8.42 -9.01 -9.76
N GLY A 10 9.53 -9.06 -10.49
CA GLY A 10 9.54 -9.12 -11.96
C GLY A 10 9.68 -7.78 -12.67
N SER A 11 9.90 -6.66 -11.96
CA SER A 11 10.13 -5.36 -12.59
C SER A 11 11.49 -5.24 -13.25
N GLU A 12 11.57 -4.33 -14.21
CA GLU A 12 12.81 -3.79 -14.78
C GLU A 12 13.31 -2.56 -14.00
N ILE A 13 12.52 -2.06 -13.06
CA ILE A 13 12.89 -0.93 -12.21
C ILE A 13 13.99 -1.36 -11.25
N ALA A 14 15.02 -0.55 -11.10
CA ALA A 14 16.14 -0.85 -10.21
C ALA A 14 15.72 -0.71 -8.73
N THR A 15 15.63 -1.84 -8.03
CA THR A 15 15.34 -1.90 -6.58
C THR A 15 16.33 -2.78 -5.83
N PRO A 16 17.67 -2.54 -5.97
CA PRO A 16 18.69 -3.47 -5.49
C PRO A 16 18.67 -3.68 -3.98
N ASN A 17 18.25 -2.70 -3.19
CA ASN A 17 18.20 -2.80 -1.73
C ASN A 17 17.03 -3.68 -1.28
N LEU A 18 15.83 -3.49 -1.85
CA LEU A 18 14.66 -4.33 -1.60
C LEU A 18 14.88 -5.75 -2.15
N ASP A 19 15.48 -5.88 -3.33
CA ASP A 19 15.84 -7.17 -3.91
C ASP A 19 16.83 -7.93 -3.02
N GLN A 20 17.77 -7.24 -2.37
CA GLN A 20 18.69 -7.84 -1.42
C GLN A 20 17.97 -8.28 -0.13
N LEU A 21 17.03 -7.48 0.39
CA LEU A 21 16.19 -7.90 1.53
C LEU A 21 15.40 -9.16 1.17
N ALA A 22 14.76 -9.18 -0.01
CA ALA A 22 14.00 -10.31 -0.52
C ALA A 22 14.86 -11.57 -0.69
N ARG A 23 16.05 -11.45 -1.28
CA ARG A 23 17.00 -12.57 -1.49
C ARG A 23 17.47 -13.19 -0.18
N ASN A 24 17.55 -12.38 0.90
CA ASN A 24 17.99 -12.82 2.22
C ASN A 24 16.84 -12.92 3.23
N GLY A 25 15.62 -12.92 2.75
CA GLY A 25 14.38 -13.00 3.53
C GLY A 25 13.31 -13.76 2.78
N LEU A 26 12.07 -13.34 2.91
CA LEU A 26 10.90 -13.98 2.32
C LEU A 26 10.13 -13.00 1.44
N ARG A 27 9.45 -13.54 0.41
CA ARG A 27 8.47 -12.82 -0.41
C ARG A 27 7.13 -13.51 -0.33
N PHE A 28 6.09 -12.77 0.02
CA PHE A 28 4.72 -13.28 -0.01
C PHE A 28 4.12 -13.04 -1.39
N THR A 29 3.62 -14.09 -2.02
CA THR A 29 3.00 -14.00 -3.36
C THR A 29 1.54 -13.58 -3.29
N GLN A 30 0.90 -13.70 -2.12
CA GLN A 30 -0.51 -13.44 -1.88
C GLN A 30 -0.71 -12.52 -0.66
N PHE A 31 -0.10 -11.33 -0.67
CA PHE A 31 -0.32 -10.33 0.37
C PHE A 31 -1.33 -9.27 -0.08
N TYR A 32 -2.33 -9.04 0.75
CA TYR A 32 -3.47 -8.20 0.46
C TYR A 32 -3.53 -6.95 1.35
N ASN A 33 -4.04 -5.87 0.78
CA ASN A 33 -4.38 -4.63 1.46
C ASN A 33 -5.88 -4.31 1.26
N THR A 34 -6.32 -3.09 1.62
CA THR A 34 -7.72 -2.66 1.54
C THR A 34 -8.01 -1.82 0.29
N ALA A 35 -7.22 -1.94 -0.77
CA ALA A 35 -7.30 -1.20 -2.03
C ALA A 35 -7.12 0.33 -1.93
N ARG A 36 -6.93 0.88 -0.73
CA ARG A 36 -6.76 2.33 -0.53
C ARG A 36 -5.88 2.65 0.66
N CYS A 37 -5.16 3.78 0.58
CA CYS A 37 -4.12 4.14 1.54
C CYS A 37 -4.62 4.36 2.97
N TRP A 38 -5.65 5.19 3.22
CA TRP A 38 -6.08 5.48 4.60
C TRP A 38 -6.69 4.25 5.31
N PRO A 39 -7.54 3.41 4.69
CA PRO A 39 -8.03 2.22 5.36
C PRO A 39 -6.93 1.18 5.57
N THR A 40 -6.01 1.01 4.61
CA THR A 40 -4.88 0.09 4.77
C THR A 40 -3.99 0.48 5.95
N ARG A 41 -3.69 1.76 6.12
CA ARG A 41 -2.82 2.24 7.21
C ARG A 41 -3.47 2.05 8.58
N ALA A 42 -4.77 2.26 8.69
CA ALA A 42 -5.53 1.96 9.91
C ALA A 42 -5.58 0.46 10.19
N ALA A 43 -5.84 -0.36 9.18
CA ALA A 43 -5.86 -1.81 9.30
C ALA A 43 -4.49 -2.38 9.72
N LEU A 44 -3.40 -1.88 9.13
CA LEU A 44 -2.03 -2.23 9.49
C LEU A 44 -1.74 -1.98 10.97
N MET A 45 -2.08 -0.79 11.46
CA MET A 45 -1.72 -0.35 12.81
C MET A 45 -2.63 -0.93 13.90
N THR A 46 -3.82 -1.42 13.54
CA THR A 46 -4.79 -1.93 14.53
C THR A 46 -4.95 -3.44 14.50
N GLY A 47 -4.76 -4.08 13.33
CA GLY A 47 -5.05 -5.50 13.12
C GLY A 47 -6.54 -5.80 12.88
N TYR A 48 -7.34 -4.78 12.53
CA TYR A 48 -8.77 -4.87 12.20
C TYR A 48 -9.04 -4.41 10.79
N TYR A 49 -10.14 -4.86 10.19
CA TYR A 49 -10.64 -4.23 8.98
C TYR A 49 -10.94 -2.76 9.24
N ALA A 50 -10.65 -1.90 8.27
CA ALA A 50 -10.76 -0.45 8.43
C ALA A 50 -12.17 0.00 8.83
N GLN A 51 -13.19 -0.69 8.34
CA GLN A 51 -14.59 -0.43 8.68
C GLN A 51 -14.87 -0.68 10.16
N GLN A 52 -14.34 -1.76 10.73
CA GLN A 52 -14.49 -2.10 12.15
C GLN A 52 -13.96 -0.99 13.08
N VAL A 53 -12.97 -0.24 12.61
CA VAL A 53 -12.35 0.87 13.35
C VAL A 53 -12.73 2.25 12.80
N ARG A 54 -13.84 2.38 12.08
CA ARG A 54 -14.36 3.64 11.50
C ARG A 54 -13.38 4.36 10.57
N ARG A 55 -12.49 3.64 9.92
CA ARG A 55 -11.51 4.23 8.99
C ARG A 55 -11.81 3.92 7.54
N ASP A 56 -13.00 3.34 7.25
CA ASP A 56 -13.59 3.29 5.92
C ASP A 56 -15.13 3.27 6.03
N GLY A 57 -15.81 3.57 4.90
CA GLY A 57 -17.26 3.74 4.88
C GLY A 57 -18.04 2.44 5.09
N ILE A 58 -19.15 2.53 5.81
CA ILE A 58 -20.17 1.49 5.93
C ILE A 58 -21.49 2.07 5.40
N PRO A 59 -22.20 1.38 4.48
CA PRO A 59 -23.50 1.84 4.00
C PRO A 59 -24.48 2.10 5.15
N GLY A 60 -25.20 3.22 5.10
CA GLY A 60 -26.20 3.59 6.10
C GLY A 60 -25.67 4.14 7.41
N LEU A 61 -24.35 4.11 7.67
CA LEU A 61 -23.74 4.72 8.84
C LEU A 61 -23.03 6.02 8.48
N GLY A 62 -23.47 7.13 9.07
CA GLY A 62 -22.84 8.44 8.89
C GLY A 62 -21.40 8.46 9.39
N GLY A 63 -20.55 9.34 8.78
CA GLY A 63 -19.15 9.50 9.17
C GLY A 63 -18.19 8.47 8.58
N GLY A 64 -18.61 7.73 7.56
CA GLY A 64 -17.77 6.78 6.85
C GLY A 64 -16.55 7.40 6.19
N GLY A 65 -15.55 6.58 5.90
CA GLY A 65 -14.36 6.91 5.13
C GLY A 65 -13.21 7.50 5.92
N ARG A 66 -13.43 8.49 6.77
CA ARG A 66 -12.38 9.14 7.58
C ARG A 66 -12.87 9.52 8.98
N GLY A 67 -13.70 8.64 9.56
CA GLY A 67 -14.18 8.83 10.94
C GLY A 67 -13.06 8.74 11.98
N VAL A 68 -13.40 9.02 13.23
CA VAL A 68 -12.50 8.84 14.38
C VAL A 68 -12.66 7.42 14.89
N ARG A 69 -11.52 6.75 15.15
CA ARG A 69 -11.50 5.40 15.74
C ARG A 69 -12.17 5.39 17.13
N GLN A 70 -12.75 4.24 17.47
CA GLN A 70 -13.21 3.99 18.84
C GLN A 70 -12.02 3.94 19.81
N GLN A 71 -12.26 4.20 21.10
CA GLN A 71 -11.22 4.23 22.12
C GLN A 71 -10.49 2.88 22.27
N TRP A 72 -11.20 1.77 22.08
CA TRP A 72 -10.61 0.43 22.13
C TRP A 72 -9.73 0.11 20.90
N ALA A 73 -9.95 0.78 19.76
CA ALA A 73 -9.20 0.57 18.53
C ALA A 73 -7.83 1.25 18.57
N ARG A 74 -6.97 0.74 19.45
CA ARG A 74 -5.63 1.27 19.71
C ARG A 74 -4.66 0.92 18.59
N LEU A 75 -3.67 1.78 18.41
CA LEU A 75 -2.61 1.56 17.44
C LEU A 75 -1.48 0.74 18.04
N LEU A 76 -0.68 0.14 17.18
CA LEU A 76 0.42 -0.73 17.60
C LEU A 76 1.37 -0.08 18.63
N PRO A 77 1.77 1.21 18.56
CA PRO A 77 2.60 1.83 19.58
C PRO A 77 2.01 1.80 20.98
N ASP A 78 0.69 1.87 21.14
CA ASP A 78 0.04 1.78 22.45
C ASP A 78 0.31 0.45 23.18
N PHE A 79 0.59 -0.61 22.41
CA PHE A 79 0.92 -1.93 22.95
C PHE A 79 2.43 -2.13 23.11
N LEU A 80 3.27 -1.35 22.43
CA LEU A 80 4.72 -1.48 22.47
C LEU A 80 5.38 -0.61 23.54
N THR A 81 4.93 0.63 23.70
CA THR A 81 5.48 1.60 24.68
C THR A 81 5.50 1.10 26.12
N PRO A 82 4.46 0.39 26.64
CA PRO A 82 4.52 -0.16 28.00
C PRO A 82 5.62 -1.21 28.19
N HIS A 83 6.15 -1.78 27.11
CA HIS A 83 7.25 -2.75 27.09
C HIS A 83 8.61 -2.12 26.78
N GLY A 84 8.72 -0.81 26.95
CA GLY A 84 9.98 -0.07 26.81
C GLY A 84 10.36 0.36 25.39
N TYR A 85 9.53 0.08 24.39
CA TYR A 85 9.80 0.49 23.03
C TYR A 85 9.80 2.00 22.87
N ARG A 86 10.76 2.52 22.08
CA ARG A 86 10.69 3.84 21.47
C ARG A 86 10.02 3.70 20.11
N CYS A 87 9.03 4.53 19.82
CA CYS A 87 8.24 4.47 18.60
C CYS A 87 8.47 5.70 17.73
N TYR A 88 8.81 5.50 16.47
CA TYR A 88 9.12 6.55 15.50
C TYR A 88 8.23 6.47 14.29
N HIS A 89 7.82 7.64 13.75
CA HIS A 89 7.08 7.76 12.52
C HIS A 89 7.79 8.69 11.55
N SER A 90 7.98 8.26 10.30
CA SER A 90 8.56 9.07 9.22
C SER A 90 7.74 8.94 7.95
N GLY A 91 7.08 10.01 7.50
CA GLY A 91 6.37 10.04 6.23
C GLY A 91 4.87 10.29 6.33
N LYS A 92 4.07 9.64 5.50
CA LYS A 92 2.62 9.83 5.41
C LYS A 92 1.88 9.12 6.54
N TRP A 93 1.13 9.86 7.35
CA TRP A 93 0.29 9.29 8.41
C TRP A 93 -1.04 8.72 7.88
N HIS A 94 -1.93 9.57 7.47
CA HIS A 94 -3.23 9.26 6.88
C HIS A 94 -4.17 8.41 7.78
N ILE A 95 -3.91 8.37 9.08
CA ILE A 95 -4.79 7.83 10.13
C ILE A 95 -5.37 9.06 10.89
N ASP A 96 -6.40 8.85 11.71
CA ASP A 96 -6.96 9.92 12.54
C ASP A 96 -6.05 10.31 13.71
N GLY A 97 -6.25 11.51 14.23
CA GLY A 97 -5.53 12.04 15.38
C GLY A 97 -4.12 12.53 15.06
N LYS A 98 -3.49 13.08 16.09
CA LYS A 98 -2.08 13.47 16.08
C LYS A 98 -1.19 12.25 16.32
N ILE A 99 0.07 12.33 15.90
CA ILE A 99 0.99 11.19 15.89
C ILE A 99 1.61 10.95 17.26
N LEU A 100 2.10 12.00 17.93
CA LEU A 100 2.72 11.83 19.25
C LEU A 100 1.73 11.28 20.30
N PRO A 101 0.48 11.80 20.41
CA PRO A 101 -0.53 11.20 21.29
C PRO A 101 -0.96 9.78 20.92
N ALA A 102 -0.65 9.32 19.71
CA ALA A 102 -0.86 7.94 19.26
C ALA A 102 0.28 6.99 19.66
N GLY A 103 1.15 7.41 20.59
CA GLY A 103 2.20 6.59 21.17
C GLY A 103 3.55 6.65 20.46
N PHE A 104 3.75 7.60 19.55
CA PHE A 104 5.05 7.84 18.93
C PHE A 104 5.86 8.89 19.68
N ASP A 105 7.16 8.66 19.83
CA ASP A 105 8.09 9.58 20.49
C ASP A 105 8.57 10.71 19.57
N ARG A 106 8.75 10.40 18.28
CA ARG A 106 9.14 11.37 17.24
C ARG A 106 8.32 11.13 15.98
N SER A 107 8.05 12.18 15.24
CA SER A 107 7.30 12.06 13.99
C SER A 107 7.70 13.10 12.95
N LEU A 108 7.81 12.69 11.69
CA LEU A 108 7.73 13.58 10.54
C LEU A 108 6.48 13.20 9.73
N ASN A 109 5.46 14.07 9.77
CA ASN A 109 4.21 13.85 9.05
C ASN A 109 4.21 14.58 7.71
N MET A 110 4.39 13.83 6.63
CA MET A 110 4.33 14.32 5.26
C MET A 110 2.88 14.50 4.81
N ARG A 111 2.29 15.67 5.10
CA ARG A 111 0.92 15.99 4.69
C ARG A 111 0.84 16.60 3.29
N ASN A 112 1.93 17.22 2.83
CA ASN A 112 2.01 17.75 1.46
C ASN A 112 2.19 16.60 0.47
N GLN A 113 1.07 16.12 -0.06
CA GLN A 113 1.06 15.07 -1.09
C GLN A 113 0.93 15.65 -2.51
N GLY A 114 0.86 16.97 -2.65
CA GLY A 114 0.72 17.68 -3.92
C GLY A 114 2.04 18.17 -4.49
N ASN A 115 3.12 18.19 -3.69
CA ASN A 115 4.43 18.62 -4.18
C ASN A 115 5.56 17.93 -3.40
N PHE A 116 6.34 17.10 -4.07
CA PHE A 116 7.48 16.38 -3.47
C PHE A 116 8.71 17.27 -3.25
N PHE A 117 8.75 18.45 -3.86
CA PHE A 117 9.86 19.40 -3.78
C PHE A 117 9.60 20.52 -2.76
N SER A 118 8.62 20.36 -1.86
CA SER A 118 8.35 21.34 -0.81
C SER A 118 7.91 20.70 0.50
N SER A 119 8.48 21.18 1.61
CA SER A 119 8.11 20.79 2.97
C SER A 119 6.83 21.51 3.46
N ARG A 120 6.31 22.45 2.71
CA ARG A 120 5.17 23.30 3.11
C ARG A 120 3.96 22.43 3.48
N GLY A 121 3.43 22.63 4.70
CA GLY A 121 2.27 21.90 5.21
C GLY A 121 2.62 20.56 5.87
N ASN A 122 3.91 20.18 5.95
CA ASN A 122 4.38 19.06 6.74
C ASN A 122 4.48 19.43 8.23
N PHE A 123 4.59 18.41 9.08
CA PHE A 123 4.70 18.58 10.53
C PHE A 123 5.88 17.75 11.06
N LEU A 124 6.68 18.35 11.94
CA LEU A 124 7.71 17.69 12.72
C LEU A 124 7.23 17.67 14.17
N ASP A 125 7.16 16.49 14.78
CA ASP A 125 6.69 16.28 16.16
C ASP A 125 5.36 17.03 16.45
N ASP A 126 4.39 16.85 15.54
CA ASP A 126 3.06 17.51 15.54
C ASP A 126 3.08 19.05 15.45
N MET A 127 4.23 19.68 15.21
CA MET A 127 4.38 21.11 14.96
C MET A 127 4.58 21.38 13.46
N PRO A 128 3.96 22.45 12.89
CA PRO A 128 4.17 22.79 11.49
C PRO A 128 5.65 23.04 11.18
N VAL A 129 6.14 22.44 10.09
CA VAL A 129 7.47 22.76 9.55
C VAL A 129 7.44 24.15 8.94
N ASN A 130 8.43 24.99 9.29
CA ASN A 130 8.60 26.28 8.66
C ASN A 130 9.27 26.10 7.29
N PRO A 131 8.62 26.46 6.16
CA PRO A 131 9.24 26.32 4.85
C PRO A 131 10.51 27.16 4.65
N ALA A 132 10.73 28.18 5.46
CA ALA A 132 11.98 28.96 5.43
C ALA A 132 13.20 28.16 5.90
N ASP A 133 12.99 27.09 6.67
CA ASP A 133 14.06 26.20 7.13
C ASP A 133 14.32 25.03 6.15
N GLU A 134 13.63 25.03 5.00
CA GLU A 134 13.79 24.04 3.96
C GLU A 134 15.18 24.09 3.33
N LYS A 135 15.88 22.96 3.37
CA LYS A 135 17.23 22.86 2.79
C LYS A 135 17.17 22.93 1.26
N PRO A 136 18.15 23.54 0.59
CA PRO A 136 18.27 23.47 -0.86
C PRO A 136 18.26 22.00 -1.35
N GLY A 137 17.52 21.74 -2.43
CA GLY A 137 17.37 20.39 -2.97
C GLY A 137 16.43 19.48 -2.17
N TYR A 138 15.52 20.07 -1.39
CA TYR A 138 14.49 19.30 -0.67
C TYR A 138 13.73 18.38 -1.61
N TYR A 139 13.62 17.11 -1.24
CA TYR A 139 12.77 16.12 -1.89
C TYR A 139 12.15 15.20 -0.83
N SER A 140 10.82 15.08 -0.83
CA SER A 140 10.05 14.42 0.23
C SER A 140 10.49 12.98 0.53
N THR A 141 10.88 12.22 -0.50
CA THR A 141 11.34 10.84 -0.34
C THR A 141 12.66 10.79 0.44
N THR A 142 13.61 11.68 0.09
CA THR A 142 14.89 11.83 0.80
C THR A 142 14.67 12.33 2.23
N ALA A 143 13.82 13.36 2.41
CA ALA A 143 13.52 13.91 3.73
C ALA A 143 12.85 12.89 4.67
N THR A 144 12.04 11.97 4.14
CA THR A 144 11.48 10.85 4.92
C THR A 144 12.58 9.94 5.46
N ALA A 145 13.55 9.58 4.63
CA ALA A 145 14.68 8.74 5.04
C ALA A 145 15.65 9.49 5.97
N ASP A 146 15.90 10.77 5.71
CA ASP A 146 16.75 11.61 6.59
C ASP A 146 16.20 11.64 8.02
N HIS A 147 14.89 11.93 8.18
CA HIS A 147 14.26 11.89 9.49
C HIS A 147 14.31 10.50 10.12
N ALA A 148 14.10 9.43 9.34
CA ALA A 148 14.24 8.08 9.86
C ALA A 148 15.65 7.77 10.37
N ILE A 149 16.68 8.21 9.64
CA ILE A 149 18.07 8.05 10.01
C ILE A 149 18.39 8.88 11.25
N ASP A 150 17.88 10.10 11.35
CA ASP A 150 18.11 10.98 12.51
C ASP A 150 17.47 10.38 13.79
N CYS A 151 16.23 9.84 13.70
CA CYS A 151 15.62 9.08 14.81
C CYS A 151 16.48 7.87 15.22
N LEU A 152 17.03 7.12 14.27
CA LEU A 152 17.88 5.97 14.56
C LEU A 152 19.22 6.38 15.17
N ARG A 153 19.79 7.53 14.77
CA ARG A 153 21.02 8.07 15.37
C ARG A 153 20.79 8.56 16.80
N GLU A 154 19.69 9.30 17.04
CA GLU A 154 19.26 9.69 18.38
C GLU A 154 19.07 8.43 19.25
N HIS A 155 18.38 7.40 18.71
CA HIS A 155 18.18 6.15 19.41
C HIS A 155 19.50 5.48 19.81
N ALA A 156 20.47 5.42 18.89
CA ALA A 156 21.78 4.81 19.16
C ALA A 156 22.60 5.58 20.21
N GLY A 157 22.42 6.90 20.31
CA GLY A 157 23.14 7.75 21.27
C GLY A 157 22.51 7.79 22.66
N GLU A 158 21.19 7.82 22.72
CA GLU A 158 20.47 8.13 23.97
C GLU A 158 19.62 6.96 24.50
N TYR A 159 19.23 6.00 23.64
CA TYR A 159 18.28 4.95 23.95
C TYR A 159 18.74 3.56 23.46
N ALA A 160 20.05 3.34 23.36
CA ALA A 160 20.62 2.10 22.80
C ALA A 160 20.24 0.82 23.56
N ASP A 161 19.87 0.94 24.83
CA ASP A 161 19.40 -0.14 25.71
C ASP A 161 17.93 -0.48 25.54
N ARG A 162 17.17 0.34 24.79
CA ARG A 162 15.74 0.14 24.55
C ARG A 162 15.49 -0.46 23.15
N PRO A 163 14.44 -1.26 22.96
CA PRO A 163 13.99 -1.65 21.63
C PRO A 163 13.28 -0.48 20.93
N PHE A 164 13.18 -0.55 19.58
CA PHE A 164 12.46 0.46 18.80
C PHE A 164 11.46 -0.17 17.83
N PHE A 165 10.43 0.60 17.52
CA PHE A 165 9.51 0.42 16.42
C PHE A 165 9.56 1.65 15.52
N HIS A 166 9.76 1.46 14.22
CA HIS A 166 9.79 2.57 13.28
C HIS A 166 8.81 2.33 12.11
N TYR A 167 7.81 3.17 12.00
CA TYR A 167 6.89 3.20 10.86
C TYR A 167 7.37 4.21 9.82
N ILE A 168 8.03 3.73 8.76
CA ILE A 168 8.51 4.55 7.65
C ILE A 168 7.51 4.43 6.50
N ALA A 169 6.85 5.52 6.15
CA ALA A 169 5.69 5.55 5.27
C ALA A 169 5.92 6.51 4.10
N PHE A 170 6.67 6.08 3.09
CA PHE A 170 6.94 6.88 1.90
C PHE A 170 5.65 7.31 1.19
N ILE A 171 5.64 8.50 0.57
CA ILE A 171 4.57 8.94 -0.33
C ILE A 171 4.82 8.36 -1.73
N ALA A 172 6.06 8.28 -2.18
CA ALA A 172 6.44 7.72 -3.47
C ALA A 172 5.91 6.27 -3.64
N PRO A 173 5.43 5.90 -4.83
CA PRO A 173 5.31 6.67 -6.07
C PRO A 173 3.90 7.28 -6.29
N HIS A 174 3.26 7.85 -5.26
CA HIS A 174 1.95 8.50 -5.38
C HIS A 174 2.03 9.71 -6.33
N PHE A 175 0.95 10.00 -7.05
CA PHE A 175 0.86 11.24 -7.82
C PHE A 175 0.81 12.49 -6.90
N PRO A 176 1.22 13.68 -7.40
CA PRO A 176 1.78 13.92 -8.73
C PRO A 176 3.10 13.17 -8.91
N LEU A 177 3.36 12.72 -10.16
CA LEU A 177 4.61 12.06 -10.51
C LEU A 177 5.72 13.11 -10.52
N HIS A 178 6.47 13.16 -9.44
CA HIS A 178 7.57 14.08 -9.21
C HIS A 178 8.84 13.28 -8.91
N ALA A 179 9.89 13.47 -9.70
CA ALA A 179 11.17 12.80 -9.50
C ALA A 179 12.36 13.69 -9.84
N LEU A 180 13.52 13.37 -9.30
CA LEU A 180 14.75 14.09 -9.59
C LEU A 180 15.16 13.86 -11.05
N PRO A 181 15.65 14.89 -11.76
CA PRO A 181 16.00 14.78 -13.19
C PRO A 181 17.01 13.66 -13.51
N GLU A 182 17.98 13.45 -12.61
CA GLU A 182 18.99 12.39 -12.74
C GLU A 182 18.39 10.98 -12.64
N ASP A 183 17.33 10.80 -11.83
CA ASP A 183 16.63 9.52 -11.74
C ASP A 183 15.72 9.28 -12.94
N ILE A 184 15.03 10.32 -13.44
CA ILE A 184 14.23 10.23 -14.68
C ILE A 184 15.13 9.85 -15.87
N ALA A 185 16.33 10.41 -15.95
CA ALA A 185 17.26 10.16 -17.04
C ALA A 185 17.63 8.67 -17.20
N LYS A 186 17.63 7.90 -16.10
CA LYS A 186 17.89 6.44 -16.11
C LYS A 186 16.83 5.65 -16.90
N TYR A 187 15.59 6.16 -16.96
CA TYR A 187 14.42 5.47 -17.53
C TYR A 187 13.89 6.14 -18.80
N ARG A 188 14.56 7.20 -19.27
CA ARG A 188 14.16 7.89 -20.49
C ARG A 188 14.09 6.88 -21.64
N ASP A 189 13.03 6.99 -22.43
CA ASP A 189 12.77 6.18 -23.64
C ASP A 189 12.60 4.66 -23.39
N ARG A 190 12.74 4.19 -22.13
CA ARG A 190 12.64 2.76 -21.82
C ARG A 190 11.25 2.19 -22.08
N TYR A 191 10.20 3.00 -21.97
CA TYR A 191 8.81 2.56 -22.01
C TYR A 191 8.11 2.86 -23.33
N LEU A 192 8.85 3.16 -24.39
CA LEU A 192 8.30 3.44 -25.72
C LEU A 192 7.67 2.21 -26.41
N ALA A 193 8.05 0.99 -26.00
CA ALA A 193 7.39 -0.24 -26.43
C ALA A 193 5.96 -0.37 -25.88
N GLY A 194 5.64 0.32 -24.79
CA GLY A 194 4.30 0.44 -24.25
C GLY A 194 3.95 -0.51 -23.12
N TRP A 195 2.71 -0.39 -22.66
CA TRP A 195 2.24 -1.21 -21.56
C TRP A 195 1.90 -2.65 -21.95
N ASP A 196 1.54 -2.93 -23.21
CA ASP A 196 1.25 -4.30 -23.63
C ASP A 196 2.51 -5.17 -23.52
N ASP A 197 3.60 -4.77 -24.18
CA ASP A 197 4.89 -5.46 -24.12
C ASP A 197 5.42 -5.54 -22.67
N LEU A 198 5.32 -4.43 -21.93
CA LEU A 198 5.80 -4.39 -20.54
C LEU A 198 5.06 -5.36 -19.64
N ARG A 199 3.74 -5.52 -19.82
CA ARG A 199 2.92 -6.48 -19.08
C ARG A 199 3.33 -7.93 -19.38
N GLU A 200 3.53 -8.25 -20.65
CA GLU A 200 4.00 -9.56 -21.08
C GLU A 200 5.39 -9.88 -20.50
N GLU A 201 6.32 -8.94 -20.61
CA GLU A 201 7.67 -9.09 -20.06
C GLU A 201 7.67 -9.28 -18.54
N ARG A 202 6.89 -8.47 -17.81
CA ARG A 202 6.79 -8.59 -16.34
C ARG A 202 6.15 -9.91 -15.94
N CYS A 203 5.07 -10.33 -16.61
CA CYS A 203 4.41 -11.60 -16.36
C CYS A 203 5.38 -12.79 -16.60
N ALA A 204 6.09 -12.80 -17.71
CA ALA A 204 7.07 -13.84 -18.02
C ALA A 204 8.20 -13.90 -16.95
N ARG A 205 8.68 -12.74 -16.48
CA ARG A 205 9.69 -12.71 -15.40
C ARG A 205 9.11 -13.20 -14.06
N GLN A 206 7.86 -12.91 -13.72
CA GLN A 206 7.20 -13.38 -12.52
C GLN A 206 7.03 -14.90 -12.52
N ILE A 207 6.62 -15.47 -13.65
CA ILE A 207 6.54 -16.94 -13.83
C ILE A 207 7.91 -17.56 -13.64
N LYS A 208 8.96 -17.00 -14.26
CA LYS A 208 10.34 -17.47 -14.10
C LYS A 208 10.86 -17.39 -12.66
N LEU A 209 10.39 -16.40 -11.89
CA LEU A 209 10.69 -16.24 -10.46
C LEU A 209 9.85 -17.16 -9.56
N GLY A 210 8.89 -17.90 -10.11
CA GLY A 210 7.97 -18.78 -9.37
C GLY A 210 6.92 -18.02 -8.54
N ILE A 211 6.68 -16.73 -8.82
CA ILE A 211 5.74 -15.91 -8.04
C ILE A 211 4.30 -16.35 -8.28
N HIS A 212 3.98 -16.73 -9.50
CA HIS A 212 2.69 -17.29 -9.92
C HIS A 212 2.87 -18.06 -11.24
N ASP A 213 1.86 -18.82 -11.59
CA ASP A 213 1.70 -19.54 -12.87
C ASP A 213 0.44 -19.10 -13.65
N THR A 214 -0.25 -18.07 -13.16
CA THR A 214 -1.46 -17.56 -13.78
C THR A 214 -1.20 -16.85 -15.12
N LEU A 215 -2.17 -16.88 -15.99
CA LEU A 215 -2.13 -16.13 -17.23
C LEU A 215 -2.19 -14.62 -16.98
N LEU A 216 -1.71 -13.84 -17.94
CA LEU A 216 -1.84 -12.38 -17.91
C LEU A 216 -3.31 -11.99 -18.10
N SER A 217 -3.84 -11.13 -17.23
CA SER A 217 -5.19 -10.58 -17.40
C SER A 217 -5.30 -9.79 -18.72
N LYS A 218 -6.48 -9.75 -19.30
CA LYS A 218 -6.75 -8.88 -20.46
C LYS A 218 -6.72 -7.40 -20.06
N LEU A 219 -6.38 -6.52 -20.98
CA LEU A 219 -6.65 -5.10 -20.81
C LEU A 219 -8.17 -4.88 -20.79
N GLU A 220 -8.61 -3.86 -20.07
CA GLU A 220 -10.02 -3.47 -19.95
C GLU A 220 -10.20 -2.04 -20.49
N PRO A 221 -10.26 -1.83 -21.84
CA PRO A 221 -10.36 -0.51 -22.43
C PRO A 221 -11.61 0.28 -22.01
N GLU A 222 -12.63 -0.40 -21.53
CA GLU A 222 -13.85 0.19 -20.98
C GLU A 222 -13.67 0.73 -19.55
N VAL A 223 -12.59 0.34 -18.85
CA VAL A 223 -12.32 0.75 -17.47
C VAL A 223 -11.41 1.97 -17.44
N GLY A 224 -11.97 3.09 -17.01
CA GLY A 224 -11.23 4.33 -16.81
C GLY A 224 -10.83 4.60 -15.37
N PRO A 225 -10.38 5.83 -15.09
CA PRO A 225 -10.10 6.28 -13.73
C PRO A 225 -11.32 6.12 -12.81
N PRO A 226 -11.09 5.79 -11.51
CA PRO A 226 -12.19 5.55 -10.56
C PRO A 226 -12.96 6.83 -10.21
N TYR A 227 -12.40 7.99 -10.53
CA TYR A 227 -13.01 9.30 -10.29
C TYR A 227 -13.02 10.12 -11.57
N HIS A 228 -14.11 10.87 -11.76
CA HIS A 228 -14.29 11.73 -12.92
C HIS A 228 -13.82 13.15 -12.62
N PHE A 229 -12.78 13.57 -13.34
CA PHE A 229 -12.25 14.94 -13.32
C PHE A 229 -12.23 15.45 -14.77
N PRO A 230 -13.32 15.98 -15.30
CA PRO A 230 -13.48 16.27 -16.72
C PRO A 230 -12.41 17.24 -17.26
N ASP A 231 -12.05 18.26 -16.49
CA ASP A 231 -11.06 19.26 -16.90
C ASP A 231 -9.61 18.74 -16.93
N SER A 232 -9.37 17.55 -16.38
CA SER A 232 -8.00 17.05 -16.25
C SER A 232 -7.40 16.65 -17.58
N LEU A 233 -8.18 16.09 -18.48
CA LEU A 233 -7.69 15.73 -19.83
C LEU A 233 -7.34 16.98 -20.66
N GLU A 234 -8.16 18.02 -20.58
CA GLU A 234 -7.89 19.29 -21.24
C GLU A 234 -6.61 19.92 -20.70
N LYS A 235 -6.45 19.98 -19.35
CA LYS A 235 -5.26 20.54 -18.71
C LYS A 235 -3.98 19.77 -19.00
N LEU A 236 -4.05 18.46 -19.15
CA LEU A 236 -2.90 17.58 -19.43
C LEU A 236 -2.54 17.52 -20.92
N GLY A 237 -3.47 17.94 -21.79
CA GLY A 237 -3.26 18.04 -23.23
C GLY A 237 -3.43 16.74 -24.00
N PRO A 238 -3.16 16.76 -25.31
CA PRO A 238 -3.51 15.68 -26.25
C PRO A 238 -2.71 14.39 -26.06
N GLY A 239 -1.62 14.43 -25.30
CA GLY A 239 -0.84 13.24 -24.93
C GLY A 239 -1.51 12.36 -23.85
N GLU A 240 -2.50 12.90 -23.11
CA GLU A 240 -3.15 12.13 -22.05
C GLU A 240 -4.26 11.22 -22.61
N VAL A 241 -4.34 9.99 -22.06
CA VAL A 241 -5.39 9.02 -22.35
C VAL A 241 -5.98 8.47 -21.05
N ASN A 242 -7.31 8.36 -21.00
CA ASN A 242 -8.04 7.93 -19.81
C ASN A 242 -8.52 6.47 -19.87
N ARG A 243 -7.99 5.69 -20.79
CA ARG A 243 -8.31 4.27 -20.98
C ARG A 243 -7.03 3.50 -21.35
N PRO A 244 -6.92 2.23 -20.98
CA PRO A 244 -5.83 1.37 -21.41
C PRO A 244 -6.11 0.81 -22.81
N PHE A 245 -6.15 1.70 -23.82
CA PHE A 245 -6.28 1.28 -25.22
C PHE A 245 -5.07 0.43 -25.62
N PRO A 246 -5.19 -0.46 -26.64
CA PRO A 246 -4.05 -1.12 -27.23
C PRO A 246 -2.98 -0.10 -27.62
N TRP A 247 -1.72 -0.33 -27.24
CA TRP A 247 -0.64 0.64 -27.47
C TRP A 247 -0.47 1.06 -28.92
N VAL A 248 -0.73 0.12 -29.84
CA VAL A 248 -0.63 0.37 -31.29
C VAL A 248 -1.67 1.37 -31.81
N GLU A 249 -2.77 1.59 -31.08
CA GLU A 249 -3.83 2.54 -31.45
C GLU A 249 -3.52 3.98 -31.05
N LEU A 250 -2.51 4.18 -30.19
CA LEU A 250 -2.14 5.50 -29.70
C LEU A 250 -1.35 6.28 -30.76
N THR A 251 -1.52 7.61 -30.78
CA THR A 251 -0.65 8.51 -31.55
C THR A 251 0.77 8.52 -30.99
N ASP A 252 1.73 8.97 -31.77
CA ASP A 252 3.12 9.10 -31.31
C ASP A 252 3.27 10.10 -30.16
N GLU A 253 2.44 11.13 -30.12
CA GLU A 253 2.39 12.09 -29.01
C GLU A 253 1.91 11.41 -27.72
N GLN A 254 0.82 10.66 -27.81
CA GLN A 254 0.29 9.89 -26.68
C GLN A 254 1.32 8.87 -26.17
N ARG A 255 1.93 8.08 -27.06
CA ARG A 255 2.95 7.10 -26.70
C ARG A 255 4.11 7.74 -25.94
N ARG A 256 4.65 8.84 -26.45
CA ARG A 256 5.76 9.56 -25.79
C ARG A 256 5.35 10.12 -24.44
N PHE A 257 4.17 10.71 -24.34
CA PHE A 257 3.67 11.28 -23.09
C PHE A 257 3.46 10.18 -22.03
N GLN A 258 2.79 9.09 -22.41
CA GLN A 258 2.56 7.96 -21.49
C GLN A 258 3.88 7.30 -21.06
N ALA A 259 4.81 7.05 -21.98
CA ALA A 259 6.14 6.51 -21.68
C ALA A 259 6.92 7.41 -20.71
N THR A 260 6.81 8.75 -20.86
CA THR A 260 7.41 9.71 -19.92
C THR A 260 6.83 9.57 -18.52
N LYS A 261 5.52 9.42 -18.37
CA LYS A 261 4.89 9.21 -17.06
C LYS A 261 5.40 7.95 -16.38
N MET A 262 5.54 6.85 -17.13
CA MET A 262 6.09 5.61 -16.58
C MET A 262 7.57 5.76 -16.20
N ALA A 263 8.36 6.50 -16.97
CA ALA A 263 9.75 6.78 -16.63
C ALA A 263 9.87 7.55 -15.30
N ILE A 264 8.99 8.52 -15.05
CA ILE A 264 8.96 9.27 -13.79
C ILE A 264 8.51 8.35 -12.63
N HIS A 265 7.50 7.50 -12.83
CA HIS A 265 7.04 6.52 -11.85
C HIS A 265 8.17 5.56 -11.46
N ALA A 266 8.91 5.05 -12.43
CA ALA A 266 10.07 4.20 -12.19
C ALA A 266 11.19 4.93 -11.42
N ALA A 267 11.46 6.18 -11.77
CA ALA A 267 12.44 7.04 -11.10
C ALA A 267 12.07 7.27 -9.61
N MET A 268 10.78 7.47 -9.31
CA MET A 268 10.31 7.61 -7.93
C MET A 268 10.54 6.34 -7.10
N ILE A 269 10.34 5.16 -7.69
CA ILE A 269 10.56 3.86 -7.03
C ILE A 269 12.04 3.61 -6.83
N ASP A 270 12.87 3.83 -7.85
CA ASP A 270 14.35 3.72 -7.76
C ASP A 270 14.89 4.64 -6.65
N ARG A 271 14.46 5.91 -6.59
CA ARG A 271 14.86 6.82 -5.51
C ARG A 271 14.42 6.30 -4.14
N MET A 272 13.20 5.81 -4.01
CA MET A 272 12.72 5.22 -2.76
C MET A 272 13.60 4.04 -2.32
N ASP A 273 13.99 3.17 -3.23
CA ASP A 273 14.90 2.05 -2.93
C ASP A 273 16.28 2.53 -2.48
N GLN A 274 16.84 3.57 -3.12
CA GLN A 274 18.10 4.18 -2.69
C GLN A 274 18.00 4.71 -1.25
N GLU A 275 16.91 5.39 -0.92
CA GLU A 275 16.66 5.94 0.41
C GLU A 275 16.45 4.85 1.46
N ILE A 276 15.78 3.75 1.12
CA ILE A 276 15.68 2.54 1.96
C ILE A 276 17.08 1.96 2.20
N GLY A 277 17.96 1.95 1.18
CA GLY A 277 19.34 1.53 1.30
C GLY A 277 20.13 2.35 2.33
N ARG A 278 19.87 3.65 2.42
CA ARG A 278 20.49 4.54 3.44
C ARG A 278 20.01 4.17 4.86
N VAL A 279 18.73 3.90 5.05
CA VAL A 279 18.19 3.43 6.33
C VAL A 279 18.79 2.09 6.74
N ILE A 280 18.87 1.12 5.81
CA ILE A 280 19.52 -0.18 6.05
C ILE A 280 20.99 -0.01 6.46
N LYS A 281 21.72 0.91 5.80
CA LYS A 281 23.11 1.24 6.17
C LYS A 281 23.20 1.76 7.60
N GLN A 282 22.24 2.60 8.04
CA GLN A 282 22.18 3.08 9.42
C GLN A 282 21.94 1.95 10.43
N LEU A 283 21.00 1.03 10.15
CA LEU A 283 20.77 -0.15 11.00
C LEU A 283 22.01 -1.03 11.14
N ARG A 284 22.79 -1.18 10.07
CA ARG A 284 24.07 -1.91 10.08
C ARG A 284 25.14 -1.18 10.91
N ALA A 285 25.21 0.15 10.79
CA ALA A 285 26.13 0.97 11.59
C ALA A 285 25.84 0.86 13.10
N MET A 286 24.56 0.78 13.49
CA MET A 286 24.11 0.52 14.85
C MET A 286 24.30 -0.94 15.31
N ARG A 287 24.70 -1.86 14.41
CA ARG A 287 24.82 -3.31 14.65
C ARG A 287 23.54 -4.02 15.06
N VAL A 288 22.36 -3.41 14.79
CA VAL A 288 21.04 -3.99 15.12
C VAL A 288 20.37 -4.69 13.95
N PHE A 289 20.91 -4.56 12.73
CA PHE A 289 20.30 -5.09 11.49
C PHE A 289 19.92 -6.58 11.58
N ARG A 290 20.75 -7.42 12.24
CA ARG A 290 20.44 -8.85 12.40
C ARG A 290 19.23 -9.12 13.27
N ASN A 291 18.99 -8.26 14.27
CA ASN A 291 17.86 -8.38 15.22
C ASN A 291 16.75 -7.37 14.92
N THR A 292 16.65 -6.92 13.67
CA THR A 292 15.55 -6.06 13.22
C THR A 292 14.67 -6.82 12.24
N LEU A 293 13.38 -6.97 12.57
CA LEU A 293 12.35 -7.41 11.65
C LEU A 293 12.00 -6.24 10.71
N ILE A 294 12.24 -6.40 9.43
CA ILE A 294 11.93 -5.42 8.39
C ILE A 294 10.79 -5.98 7.55
N LEU A 295 9.69 -5.23 7.46
CA LEU A 295 8.53 -5.51 6.63
C LEU A 295 8.41 -4.39 5.59
N PHE A 296 8.42 -4.72 4.31
CA PHE A 296 8.14 -3.78 3.24
C PHE A 296 6.87 -4.19 2.50
N ALA A 297 5.91 -3.28 2.38
CA ALA A 297 4.66 -3.51 1.66
C ALA A 297 4.15 -2.24 1.00
N SER A 298 3.27 -2.37 0.00
CA SER A 298 2.49 -1.27 -0.58
C SER A 298 1.09 -1.21 0.05
N ASP A 299 0.55 -0.01 0.22
CA ASP A 299 -0.74 0.22 0.87
C ASP A 299 -1.95 0.12 -0.08
N ASN A 300 -1.72 -0.03 -1.37
CA ASN A 300 -2.71 -0.35 -2.43
C ASN A 300 -1.99 -0.67 -3.73
N GLY A 301 -2.70 -1.27 -4.67
CA GLY A 301 -2.21 -1.42 -6.04
C GLY A 301 -1.95 -0.08 -6.73
N ALA A 302 -1.34 -0.11 -7.91
CA ALA A 302 -1.07 1.09 -8.71
C ALA A 302 -2.38 1.80 -9.10
N SER A 303 -2.28 3.11 -9.28
CA SER A 303 -3.44 4.00 -9.44
C SER A 303 -3.72 4.31 -10.91
N ALA A 304 -4.97 4.09 -11.33
CA ALA A 304 -5.48 4.55 -12.62
C ALA A 304 -6.01 6.00 -12.59
N GLU A 305 -5.91 6.68 -11.45
CA GLU A 305 -6.42 8.04 -11.28
C GLU A 305 -5.75 9.00 -12.28
N ILE A 306 -6.53 9.89 -12.87
CA ILE A 306 -6.09 11.04 -13.67
C ILE A 306 -6.74 12.27 -13.10
N MET A 307 -5.95 13.20 -12.61
CA MET A 307 -6.45 14.46 -12.04
C MET A 307 -5.38 15.56 -12.08
N VAL A 308 -5.83 16.78 -12.05
CA VAL A 308 -5.02 17.97 -11.77
C VAL A 308 -5.69 18.70 -10.61
N ARG A 309 -4.97 18.90 -9.52
CA ARG A 309 -5.47 19.64 -8.33
C ARG A 309 -5.09 21.11 -8.41
N ASP A 310 -5.64 21.89 -7.47
CA ASP A 310 -5.38 23.33 -7.33
C ASP A 310 -3.87 23.61 -7.25
N GLY A 311 -3.43 24.66 -7.93
CA GLY A 311 -2.02 24.97 -8.10
C GLY A 311 -1.39 24.33 -9.33
N GLY A 312 -2.06 23.38 -9.86
CA GLY A 312 -2.09 23.01 -11.22
C GLY A 312 -0.97 22.23 -11.82
N HIS A 313 -1.07 22.23 -13.12
CA HIS A 313 -0.13 21.66 -14.07
C HIS A 313 0.28 22.80 -15.04
N ASP A 314 1.55 23.04 -15.11
CA ASP A 314 2.13 23.90 -16.16
C ASP A 314 2.58 22.99 -17.32
N PRO A 315 1.91 23.03 -18.47
CA PRO A 315 2.25 22.20 -19.63
C PRO A 315 3.62 22.53 -20.25
N GLN A 316 4.21 23.67 -19.89
CA GLN A 316 5.56 24.07 -20.33
C GLN A 316 6.65 23.62 -19.35
N ALA A 317 6.28 23.19 -18.14
CA ALA A 317 7.25 22.71 -17.17
C ALA A 317 7.80 21.33 -17.56
N PRO A 318 9.07 21.06 -17.25
CA PRO A 318 9.61 19.71 -17.41
C PRO A 318 8.76 18.67 -16.69
N ALA A 319 8.40 17.59 -17.37
CA ALA A 319 7.63 16.50 -16.78
C ALA A 319 8.37 15.91 -15.57
N GLY A 320 7.65 15.73 -14.47
CA GLY A 320 8.22 15.27 -13.19
C GLY A 320 8.77 16.36 -12.29
N SER A 321 8.75 17.64 -12.73
CA SER A 321 9.17 18.79 -11.92
C SER A 321 8.05 19.26 -10.96
N ALA A 322 8.40 20.14 -10.03
CA ALA A 322 7.48 20.72 -9.06
C ALA A 322 6.25 21.44 -9.65
N ALA A 323 6.35 21.95 -10.87
CA ALA A 323 5.29 22.65 -11.57
C ALA A 323 4.44 21.72 -12.48
N SER A 324 4.83 20.45 -12.64
CA SER A 324 4.04 19.46 -13.37
C SER A 324 3.09 18.71 -12.44
N TYR A 325 1.90 18.34 -12.92
CA TYR A 325 0.98 17.48 -12.14
C TYR A 325 0.54 16.32 -13.01
N LEU A 326 1.27 15.21 -12.93
CA LEU A 326 1.03 14.02 -13.73
C LEU A 326 0.58 12.86 -12.83
N CYS A 327 -0.29 12.00 -13.38
CA CYS A 327 -0.70 10.74 -12.76
C CYS A 327 -0.34 9.59 -13.70
N LEU A 328 -0.13 8.39 -13.16
CA LEU A 328 0.27 7.23 -13.97
C LEU A 328 -0.79 6.89 -15.04
N GLY A 329 -2.07 6.92 -14.63
CA GLY A 329 -3.19 6.61 -15.51
C GLY A 329 -3.41 5.11 -15.71
N PRO A 330 -4.53 4.71 -16.38
CA PRO A 330 -4.95 3.31 -16.45
C PRO A 330 -4.02 2.40 -17.25
N GLY A 331 -3.37 2.91 -18.32
CA GLY A 331 -2.48 2.11 -19.16
C GLY A 331 -1.29 1.55 -18.37
N PHE A 332 -0.40 2.40 -17.88
CA PHE A 332 0.78 1.93 -17.14
C PHE A 332 0.47 1.47 -15.71
N SER A 333 -0.67 1.84 -15.12
CA SER A 333 -1.06 1.21 -13.86
C SER A 333 -1.47 -0.26 -14.04
N SER A 334 -1.98 -0.66 -15.22
CA SER A 334 -2.19 -2.07 -15.53
C SER A 334 -0.87 -2.83 -15.63
N ALA A 335 0.17 -2.21 -16.21
CA ALA A 335 1.51 -2.78 -16.23
C ALA A 335 2.12 -2.89 -14.83
N ALA A 336 1.94 -1.89 -13.97
CA ALA A 336 2.39 -1.90 -12.58
C ALA A 336 1.71 -2.98 -11.73
N ASN A 337 0.44 -3.31 -12.03
CA ASN A 337 -0.34 -4.35 -11.34
C ASN A 337 -0.23 -5.75 -11.97
N THR A 338 0.57 -5.93 -13.02
CA THR A 338 0.76 -7.23 -13.70
C THR A 338 0.98 -8.37 -12.68
N PRO A 339 0.31 -9.52 -12.81
CA PRO A 339 -0.54 -9.96 -13.93
C PRO A 339 -2.04 -9.62 -13.74
N PHE A 340 -2.39 -8.91 -12.68
CA PHE A 340 -3.73 -8.74 -12.18
C PHE A 340 -4.51 -7.63 -12.91
N ARG A 341 -5.83 -7.78 -12.93
CA ARG A 341 -6.74 -6.75 -13.47
C ARG A 341 -7.12 -5.72 -12.41
N ARG A 342 -7.64 -4.58 -12.86
CA ARG A 342 -8.06 -3.43 -12.05
C ARG A 342 -6.90 -2.75 -11.30
N HIS A 343 -7.26 -1.79 -10.46
CA HIS A 343 -6.32 -0.81 -9.92
C HIS A 343 -6.72 -0.43 -8.50
N LYS A 344 -5.92 0.41 -7.85
CA LYS A 344 -6.28 1.09 -6.60
C LYS A 344 -7.73 1.55 -6.61
N THR A 345 -8.44 1.38 -5.51
CA THR A 345 -9.87 1.61 -5.28
C THR A 345 -10.73 0.38 -5.53
N TRP A 346 -10.45 -0.41 -6.59
CA TRP A 346 -11.13 -1.70 -6.77
C TRP A 346 -10.57 -2.77 -5.84
N VAL A 347 -11.44 -3.70 -5.42
CA VAL A 347 -11.05 -4.80 -4.53
C VAL A 347 -10.73 -6.10 -5.28
N HIS A 348 -10.59 -6.01 -6.60
CA HIS A 348 -10.00 -7.02 -7.45
C HIS A 348 -8.50 -7.18 -7.14
N GLU A 349 -7.87 -8.26 -7.64
CA GLU A 349 -6.47 -8.57 -7.33
C GLU A 349 -5.53 -7.39 -7.60
N GLY A 350 -5.66 -6.66 -8.73
CA GLY A 350 -4.79 -5.52 -9.05
C GLY A 350 -4.92 -4.32 -8.10
N GLY A 351 -6.06 -4.21 -7.39
CA GLY A 351 -6.23 -3.16 -6.38
C GLY A 351 -5.74 -3.55 -5.00
N THR A 352 -5.81 -4.85 -4.66
CA THR A 352 -5.58 -5.35 -3.29
C THR A 352 -4.31 -6.18 -3.13
N SER A 353 -3.86 -6.92 -4.14
CA SER A 353 -2.65 -7.74 -4.08
C SER A 353 -1.41 -6.90 -4.35
N THR A 354 -0.46 -6.88 -3.41
CA THR A 354 0.76 -6.07 -3.47
C THR A 354 1.95 -6.82 -2.90
N PRO A 355 3.20 -6.40 -3.19
CA PRO A 355 4.37 -7.04 -2.61
C PRO A 355 4.40 -6.97 -1.09
N LEU A 356 4.84 -8.06 -0.45
CA LEU A 356 5.33 -8.07 0.92
C LEU A 356 6.69 -8.74 0.96
N VAL A 357 7.71 -7.99 1.33
CA VAL A 357 9.06 -8.50 1.62
C VAL A 357 9.26 -8.53 3.13
N VAL A 358 9.68 -9.67 3.67
CA VAL A 358 9.96 -9.87 5.08
C VAL A 358 11.43 -10.23 5.26
N HIS A 359 12.15 -9.46 6.08
CA HIS A 359 13.57 -9.72 6.33
C HIS A 359 13.88 -9.63 7.83
N TRP A 360 14.39 -10.72 8.38
CA TRP A 360 14.80 -10.78 9.79
C TRP A 360 15.90 -11.82 10.00
N PRO A 361 17.18 -11.47 9.80
CA PRO A 361 18.29 -12.44 9.84
C PRO A 361 18.43 -13.21 11.14
N GLY A 362 18.01 -12.63 12.28
CA GLY A 362 18.05 -13.25 13.59
C GLY A 362 16.87 -14.20 13.89
N GLY A 363 15.72 -13.99 13.21
CA GLY A 363 14.47 -14.70 13.50
C GLY A 363 13.98 -15.63 12.39
N ILE A 364 14.43 -15.43 11.13
CA ILE A 364 14.00 -16.23 9.97
C ILE A 364 15.17 -17.03 9.43
N LYS A 365 14.98 -18.35 9.26
CA LYS A 365 16.00 -19.24 8.67
C LYS A 365 15.98 -19.24 7.15
N GLY A 366 14.77 -19.17 6.57
CA GLY A 366 14.56 -19.14 5.12
C GLY A 366 15.27 -17.97 4.44
N ARG A 367 15.78 -18.18 3.23
CA ARG A 367 16.48 -17.17 2.44
C ARG A 367 16.03 -17.24 0.99
N GLY A 368 15.49 -16.12 0.48
CA GLY A 368 15.02 -16.02 -0.88
C GLY A 368 13.76 -16.83 -1.18
N GLU A 369 13.12 -17.35 -0.16
CA GLU A 369 11.97 -18.24 -0.29
C GLU A 369 10.68 -17.45 -0.56
N LEU A 370 9.76 -18.12 -1.27
CA LEU A 370 8.40 -17.63 -1.47
C LEU A 370 7.48 -18.16 -0.37
N ARG A 371 6.42 -17.41 -0.09
CA ARG A 371 5.29 -17.80 0.76
C ARG A 371 3.99 -17.66 -0.03
N GLN A 372 3.36 -18.79 -0.30
CA GLN A 372 2.08 -18.85 -1.01
C GLN A 372 0.89 -18.58 -0.09
N THR A 373 1.12 -18.60 1.20
CA THR A 373 0.12 -18.31 2.24
C THR A 373 -0.60 -17.00 1.98
N PRO A 374 -1.94 -16.98 1.87
CA PRO A 374 -2.72 -15.76 1.81
C PRO A 374 -2.57 -14.96 3.11
N ALA A 375 -2.04 -13.75 2.99
CA ALA A 375 -1.82 -12.83 4.08
C ALA A 375 -2.50 -11.48 3.80
N HIS A 376 -2.85 -10.74 4.84
CA HIS A 376 -3.52 -9.46 4.71
C HIS A 376 -2.87 -8.41 5.61
N VAL A 377 -3.02 -7.15 5.29
CA VAL A 377 -2.44 -6.03 6.08
C VAL A 377 -2.90 -6.04 7.55
N ILE A 378 -4.08 -6.61 7.87
CA ILE A 378 -4.53 -6.78 9.27
C ILE A 378 -3.64 -7.75 10.06
N ASP A 379 -2.85 -8.58 9.40
CA ASP A 379 -2.00 -9.58 10.02
C ASP A 379 -0.68 -8.98 10.55
N ILE A 380 -0.31 -7.77 10.12
CA ILE A 380 0.97 -7.14 10.50
C ILE A 380 1.04 -6.85 11.99
N ALA A 381 0.03 -6.19 12.57
CA ALA A 381 0.03 -5.88 14.01
C ALA A 381 0.08 -7.15 14.89
N PRO A 382 -0.76 -8.19 14.70
CA PRO A 382 -0.63 -9.42 15.46
C PRO A 382 0.67 -10.18 15.22
N THR A 383 1.27 -10.08 14.03
CA THR A 383 2.60 -10.66 13.75
C THR A 383 3.69 -9.99 14.58
N ILE A 384 3.70 -8.67 14.64
CA ILE A 384 4.68 -7.92 15.44
C ILE A 384 4.51 -8.25 16.93
N LEU A 385 3.27 -8.24 17.43
CA LEU A 385 3.01 -8.59 18.83
C LEU A 385 3.45 -10.03 19.17
N ALA A 386 3.13 -10.98 18.30
CA ALA A 386 3.54 -12.38 18.48
C ALA A 386 5.06 -12.55 18.41
N ALA A 387 5.76 -11.80 17.54
CA ALA A 387 7.24 -11.82 17.47
C ALA A 387 7.91 -11.33 18.76
N LEU A 388 7.18 -10.61 19.59
CA LEU A 388 7.62 -10.06 20.88
C LEU A 388 7.05 -10.81 22.08
N ASP A 389 6.30 -11.90 21.85
CA ASP A 389 5.53 -12.62 22.87
C ASP A 389 4.58 -11.70 23.67
N LEU A 390 4.01 -10.69 22.99
CA LEU A 390 3.07 -9.75 23.56
C LEU A 390 1.64 -10.09 23.15
N GLN A 391 0.72 -9.90 24.09
CA GLN A 391 -0.71 -10.10 23.86
C GLN A 391 -1.46 -8.77 24.02
N LYS A 392 -2.49 -8.58 23.19
CA LYS A 392 -3.41 -7.46 23.42
C LYS A 392 -4.16 -7.68 24.73
N PRO A 393 -4.32 -6.65 25.57
CA PRO A 393 -5.15 -6.76 26.75
C PRO A 393 -6.62 -7.02 26.39
N ALA A 394 -7.38 -7.67 27.28
CA ALA A 394 -8.80 -7.92 27.05
C ALA A 394 -9.66 -6.64 27.09
N THR A 395 -9.17 -5.59 27.75
CA THR A 395 -9.88 -4.31 27.91
C THR A 395 -8.92 -3.13 27.74
N TRP A 396 -9.47 -1.99 27.30
CA TRP A 396 -8.77 -0.70 27.28
C TRP A 396 -9.68 0.40 27.85
N ALA A 397 -9.19 1.16 28.82
CA ALA A 397 -9.97 2.18 29.52
C ALA A 397 -11.36 1.66 30.01
N GLY A 398 -11.40 0.43 30.52
CA GLY A 398 -12.62 -0.23 30.99
C GLY A 398 -13.55 -0.76 29.90
N GLN A 399 -13.21 -0.60 28.62
CA GLN A 399 -14.00 -1.13 27.52
C GLN A 399 -13.39 -2.43 26.98
N PRO A 400 -14.21 -3.46 26.67
CA PRO A 400 -13.73 -4.67 26.02
C PRO A 400 -13.10 -4.36 24.67
N ILE A 401 -11.95 -4.99 24.37
CA ILE A 401 -11.34 -4.97 23.05
C ILE A 401 -11.90 -6.17 22.27
N PRO A 402 -12.61 -5.96 21.14
CA PRO A 402 -13.09 -7.05 20.29
C PRO A 402 -11.94 -7.93 19.79
N ALA A 403 -12.22 -9.21 19.53
CA ALA A 403 -11.24 -10.09 18.90
C ALA A 403 -10.83 -9.54 17.52
N ALA A 404 -9.53 -9.44 17.28
CA ALA A 404 -9.02 -8.98 15.99
C ALA A 404 -9.10 -10.09 14.94
N PRO A 405 -9.57 -9.79 13.71
CA PRO A 405 -9.59 -10.77 12.61
C PRO A 405 -8.20 -11.10 12.09
N GLY A 406 -7.21 -10.21 12.27
CA GLY A 406 -5.84 -10.44 11.85
C GLY A 406 -5.18 -11.61 12.58
N LYS A 407 -4.36 -12.37 11.85
CA LYS A 407 -3.63 -13.55 12.33
C LYS A 407 -2.13 -13.30 12.29
N SER A 408 -1.38 -13.91 13.20
CA SER A 408 0.09 -13.82 13.14
C SER A 408 0.63 -14.60 11.94
N LEU A 409 1.54 -13.97 11.19
CA LEU A 409 2.28 -14.59 10.08
C LEU A 409 3.57 -15.30 10.54
N LEU A 410 3.90 -15.31 11.84
CA LEU A 410 5.12 -15.95 12.34
C LEU A 410 5.25 -17.42 11.92
N PRO A 411 4.19 -18.25 11.95
CA PRO A 411 4.29 -19.63 11.46
C PRO A 411 4.69 -19.67 9.99
N ALA A 412 4.17 -18.77 9.15
CA ALA A 412 4.54 -18.67 7.75
C ALA A 412 5.96 -18.13 7.53
N PHE A 413 6.59 -17.50 8.51
CA PHE A 413 8.00 -17.12 8.43
C PHE A 413 8.92 -18.34 8.54
N ALA A 414 8.50 -19.37 9.26
CA ALA A 414 9.26 -20.60 9.40
C ALA A 414 9.10 -21.54 8.18
N GLU A 415 7.87 -21.76 7.75
CA GLU A 415 7.50 -22.67 6.66
C GLU A 415 6.36 -22.09 5.83
N ASP A 416 6.23 -22.50 4.56
CA ASP A 416 5.08 -22.12 3.73
C ASP A 416 3.86 -22.95 4.10
N ILE A 417 3.08 -22.46 5.04
CA ILE A 417 1.90 -23.12 5.59
C ILE A 417 0.65 -22.29 5.37
N VAL A 418 -0.50 -22.94 5.33
CA VAL A 418 -1.79 -22.24 5.34
C VAL A 418 -2.06 -21.71 6.76
N ILE A 419 -2.29 -20.40 6.88
CA ILE A 419 -2.79 -19.79 8.11
C ILE A 419 -4.31 -19.90 8.09
N GLU A 420 -4.85 -20.69 9.02
CA GLU A 420 -6.29 -20.91 9.12
C GLU A 420 -7.04 -19.60 9.41
N ARG A 421 -8.01 -19.33 8.55
CA ARG A 421 -8.96 -18.22 8.67
C ARG A 421 -10.26 -18.57 7.96
N ASP A 422 -11.38 -18.09 8.47
CA ASP A 422 -12.69 -18.35 7.85
C ASP A 422 -12.79 -17.64 6.49
N PHE A 423 -12.27 -16.40 6.42
CA PHE A 423 -12.29 -15.60 5.19
C PHE A 423 -11.32 -14.42 5.27
N LEU A 424 -11.11 -13.77 4.10
CA LEU A 424 -10.67 -12.39 3.96
C LEU A 424 -11.81 -11.57 3.35
N TRP A 425 -12.02 -10.35 3.86
CA TRP A 425 -13.16 -9.52 3.52
C TRP A 425 -12.76 -8.11 3.10
N TRP A 426 -13.40 -7.60 2.05
CA TRP A 426 -13.17 -6.26 1.54
C TRP A 426 -14.46 -5.53 1.28
N MET A 427 -14.43 -4.24 1.56
CA MET A 427 -15.42 -3.25 1.13
C MET A 427 -14.73 -1.88 1.03
N HIS A 428 -14.85 -1.22 -0.12
CA HIS A 428 -14.34 0.13 -0.31
C HIS A 428 -15.14 0.87 -1.37
N GLN A 429 -15.82 1.98 -0.97
CA GLN A 429 -16.58 2.85 -1.89
C GLN A 429 -17.58 2.09 -2.81
N GLY A 430 -18.21 1.05 -2.29
CA GLY A 430 -19.16 0.22 -3.02
C GLY A 430 -18.56 -0.96 -3.76
N ASN A 431 -17.22 -1.01 -3.92
CA ASN A 431 -16.53 -2.24 -4.33
C ASN A 431 -16.53 -3.22 -3.16
N ARG A 432 -16.74 -4.50 -3.43
CA ARG A 432 -16.91 -5.52 -2.40
C ARG A 432 -16.29 -6.84 -2.81
N ALA A 433 -15.69 -7.56 -1.86
CA ALA A 433 -15.16 -8.90 -2.10
C ALA A 433 -15.09 -9.72 -0.83
N ILE A 434 -15.07 -11.03 -0.98
CA ILE A 434 -14.74 -12.01 0.04
C ILE A 434 -13.91 -13.13 -0.57
N ARG A 435 -12.93 -13.62 0.20
CA ARG A 435 -12.16 -14.81 -0.16
C ARG A 435 -12.31 -15.86 0.94
N VAL A 436 -12.73 -17.06 0.56
CA VAL A 436 -12.81 -18.24 1.42
C VAL A 436 -11.99 -19.36 0.78
N GLY A 437 -10.88 -19.70 1.40
CA GLY A 437 -9.91 -20.61 0.78
C GLY A 437 -9.38 -20.04 -0.54
N ASN A 438 -9.58 -20.80 -1.63
CA ASN A 438 -9.20 -20.38 -2.98
C ASN A 438 -10.31 -19.62 -3.73
N TRP A 439 -11.55 -19.67 -3.24
CA TRP A 439 -12.68 -18.99 -3.86
C TRP A 439 -12.72 -17.51 -3.50
N LYS A 440 -12.79 -16.66 -4.52
CA LYS A 440 -13.01 -15.22 -4.36
C LYS A 440 -14.26 -14.78 -5.08
N LEU A 441 -15.18 -14.15 -4.33
CA LEU A 441 -16.35 -13.43 -4.85
C LEU A 441 -16.02 -11.95 -4.81
N VAL A 442 -16.13 -11.26 -5.95
CA VAL A 442 -15.76 -9.84 -6.08
C VAL A 442 -16.77 -9.11 -6.95
N ALA A 443 -16.99 -7.82 -6.67
CA ALA A 443 -17.79 -6.96 -7.53
C ALA A 443 -17.29 -5.52 -7.47
N ALA A 444 -17.23 -4.85 -8.60
CA ALA A 444 -17.07 -3.40 -8.63
C ALA A 444 -18.39 -2.73 -8.20
N LYS A 445 -18.31 -1.43 -7.93
CA LYS A 445 -19.47 -0.65 -7.49
C LYS A 445 -20.56 -0.64 -8.56
N GLY A 446 -21.72 -1.19 -8.21
CA GLY A 446 -22.89 -1.25 -9.09
C GLY A 446 -22.94 -2.47 -10.00
N ASP A 447 -21.86 -3.25 -10.07
CA ASP A 447 -21.78 -4.44 -10.90
C ASP A 447 -22.30 -5.68 -10.16
N PRO A 448 -22.72 -6.73 -10.88
CA PRO A 448 -23.03 -8.02 -10.29
C PRO A 448 -21.79 -8.65 -9.65
N TRP A 449 -21.98 -9.74 -8.91
CA TRP A 449 -20.89 -10.55 -8.39
C TRP A 449 -20.21 -11.34 -9.51
N GLU A 450 -18.89 -11.37 -9.47
CA GLU A 450 -17.98 -12.21 -10.24
C GLU A 450 -17.36 -13.25 -9.29
N LEU A 451 -17.16 -14.49 -9.73
CA LEU A 451 -16.63 -15.59 -8.92
C LEU A 451 -15.37 -16.18 -9.56
N TYR A 452 -14.30 -16.32 -8.78
CA TYR A 452 -13.02 -16.86 -9.26
C TYR A 452 -12.45 -17.95 -8.34
N ASP A 453 -11.81 -18.94 -8.94
CA ASP A 453 -10.94 -19.91 -8.26
C ASP A 453 -9.49 -19.42 -8.36
N LEU A 454 -9.00 -18.76 -7.30
CA LEU A 454 -7.66 -18.15 -7.28
C LEU A 454 -6.49 -19.17 -7.29
N GLU A 455 -6.75 -20.48 -7.13
CA GLU A 455 -5.74 -21.49 -7.34
C GLU A 455 -5.41 -21.64 -8.82
N ARG A 456 -6.42 -21.46 -9.69
CA ARG A 456 -6.30 -21.63 -11.14
C ARG A 456 -6.21 -20.31 -11.89
N ASP A 457 -6.88 -19.28 -11.38
CA ASP A 457 -7.03 -17.98 -12.04
C ASP A 457 -6.92 -16.81 -11.06
N ARG A 458 -5.69 -16.46 -10.69
CA ARG A 458 -5.43 -15.23 -9.91
C ARG A 458 -5.56 -13.95 -10.73
N ALA A 459 -5.63 -14.06 -12.05
CA ALA A 459 -5.82 -12.90 -12.92
C ALA A 459 -7.28 -12.43 -12.99
N GLU A 460 -8.22 -13.20 -12.40
CA GLU A 460 -9.65 -12.91 -12.40
C GLU A 460 -10.18 -12.77 -13.84
N SER A 461 -9.86 -13.73 -14.71
CA SER A 461 -10.10 -13.69 -16.15
C SER A 461 -11.28 -14.55 -16.60
N ASP A 462 -11.62 -15.59 -15.83
CA ASP A 462 -12.68 -16.56 -16.12
C ASP A 462 -13.74 -16.53 -15.02
N ASP A 463 -14.80 -15.74 -15.23
CA ASP A 463 -15.89 -15.58 -14.26
C ASP A 463 -16.77 -16.84 -14.20
N LEU A 464 -16.78 -17.49 -13.06
CA LEU A 464 -17.55 -18.71 -12.77
C LEU A 464 -18.93 -18.43 -12.16
N ALA A 465 -19.37 -17.19 -12.02
CA ALA A 465 -20.60 -16.84 -11.30
C ALA A 465 -21.84 -17.50 -11.90
N GLU A 466 -21.97 -17.53 -13.24
CA GLU A 466 -23.10 -18.17 -13.92
C GLU A 466 -23.07 -19.70 -13.79
N SER A 467 -21.87 -20.30 -13.81
CA SER A 467 -21.70 -21.76 -13.73
C SER A 467 -21.76 -22.31 -12.30
N GLN A 468 -21.57 -21.44 -11.28
CA GLN A 468 -21.49 -21.81 -9.86
C GLN A 468 -22.41 -20.95 -8.96
N PRO A 469 -23.72 -20.84 -9.28
CA PRO A 469 -24.62 -19.90 -8.60
C PRO A 469 -24.79 -20.20 -7.10
N GLU A 470 -24.70 -21.47 -6.68
CA GLU A 470 -24.79 -21.84 -5.27
C GLU A 470 -23.54 -21.40 -4.48
N LYS A 471 -22.35 -21.44 -5.10
CA LYS A 471 -21.12 -20.90 -4.49
C LYS A 471 -21.21 -19.38 -4.35
N VAL A 472 -21.75 -18.67 -5.33
CA VAL A 472 -22.02 -17.23 -5.23
C VAL A 472 -22.90 -16.92 -4.02
N LYS A 473 -24.04 -17.61 -3.87
CA LYS A 473 -24.97 -17.41 -2.73
C LYS A 473 -24.30 -17.69 -1.38
N GLU A 474 -23.51 -18.77 -1.31
CA GLU A 474 -22.77 -19.14 -0.09
C GLU A 474 -21.84 -18.01 0.34
N LEU A 475 -20.98 -17.53 -0.58
CA LEU A 475 -19.98 -16.50 -0.28
C LEU A 475 -20.62 -15.13 -0.03
N GLU A 476 -21.65 -14.76 -0.77
CA GLU A 476 -22.43 -13.53 -0.54
C GLU A 476 -23.07 -13.52 0.85
N ALA A 477 -23.59 -14.64 1.32
CA ALA A 477 -24.16 -14.75 2.65
C ALA A 477 -23.11 -14.53 3.74
N ILE A 478 -21.87 -15.03 3.56
CA ILE A 478 -20.76 -14.79 4.50
C ILE A 478 -20.36 -13.32 4.46
N TRP A 479 -20.22 -12.73 3.27
CA TRP A 479 -19.88 -11.31 3.10
C TRP A 479 -20.89 -10.39 3.78
N THR A 480 -22.18 -10.66 3.57
CA THR A 480 -23.30 -9.89 4.14
C THR A 480 -23.31 -9.98 5.67
N ARG A 481 -23.15 -11.18 6.22
CA ARG A 481 -23.04 -11.38 7.68
C ARG A 481 -21.88 -10.60 8.29
N GLN A 482 -20.72 -10.56 7.63
CA GLN A 482 -19.58 -9.79 8.09
C GLN A 482 -19.87 -8.28 8.07
N LEU A 483 -20.61 -7.79 7.06
CA LEU A 483 -21.04 -6.39 7.00
C LEU A 483 -22.01 -6.06 8.15
N GLU A 484 -22.97 -6.93 8.46
CA GLU A 484 -23.91 -6.77 9.56
C GLU A 484 -23.18 -6.72 10.91
N GLN A 485 -22.31 -7.68 11.20
CA GLN A 485 -21.51 -7.71 12.42
C GLN A 485 -20.62 -6.46 12.56
N THR A 486 -20.03 -6.00 11.47
CA THR A 486 -19.21 -4.77 11.46
C THR A 486 -20.08 -3.54 11.73
N SER A 487 -21.28 -3.48 11.15
CA SER A 487 -22.25 -2.39 11.35
C SER A 487 -22.74 -2.31 12.79
N GLU A 488 -23.03 -3.45 13.41
CA GLU A 488 -23.39 -3.54 14.82
C GLU A 488 -22.26 -3.07 15.74
N LEU A 489 -21.03 -3.55 15.51
CA LEU A 489 -19.85 -3.15 16.28
C LEU A 489 -19.62 -1.64 16.24
N VAL A 490 -19.78 -1.02 15.08
CA VAL A 490 -19.60 0.41 14.89
C VAL A 490 -20.79 1.22 15.42
N GLY A 491 -22.02 0.73 15.25
CA GLY A 491 -23.25 1.34 15.74
C GLY A 491 -23.33 1.41 17.26
N GLN A 492 -22.97 0.34 17.95
CA GLN A 492 -22.94 0.29 19.42
C GLN A 492 -21.97 1.33 20.03
N SER A 493 -20.86 1.61 19.35
CA SER A 493 -19.89 2.62 19.80
C SER A 493 -20.34 4.06 19.54
N ALA A 494 -21.30 4.29 18.63
CA ALA A 494 -21.87 5.61 18.35
C ALA A 494 -22.95 6.04 19.36
N ALA A 495 -23.52 5.10 20.14
CA ALA A 495 -24.66 5.33 21.02
C ALA A 495 -24.33 5.97 22.38
N LYS A 496 -23.06 6.40 22.62
CA LYS A 496 -22.70 7.14 23.83
C LYS A 496 -21.76 8.33 23.53
N PRO A 497 -22.26 9.51 23.17
CA PRO A 497 -21.68 10.72 23.70
C PRO A 497 -22.22 10.84 25.12
N GLY A 498 -21.38 10.60 26.13
CA GLY A 498 -21.69 11.01 27.50
C GLY A 498 -22.06 12.48 27.47
N LYS A 499 -23.25 12.80 27.88
CA LYS A 499 -23.52 14.11 28.45
C LYS A 499 -22.78 14.14 29.79
N ASP A 500 -21.78 15.01 29.85
CA ASP A 500 -21.49 15.86 31.00
C ASP A 500 -20.52 16.96 30.52
#